data_4d87fc20f671f5e9d37679f96682063f
#
_entry.id   4d87fc20f671f5e9d37679f96682063f
#
_cell.length_a   1.000
_cell.length_b   1.000
_cell.length_c   1.000
_cell.angle_alpha   90.00
_cell.angle_beta   90.00
_cell.angle_gamma   90.00
#
_symmetry.space_group_name_H-M   'P 1'
#
loop_
_entity.id
_entity.type
_entity.pdbx_description
1 polymer ?
#
loop_
_entity_poly.entity_id
_entity_poly.type
_entity_poly.pdbx_seq_one_letter_code
_entity_poly.pdbx_strand_id
1 'polypeptide(L)'
;MKELLYLKDTQLKQLIEKLFTSYRESFADAKKILDKYSIGIAHHKVLHLLSMYKGITISELLKKLKITKQSLNRVLKDLIKLEVIFFEKNQQDTRVKHIFLNDKGEKIFEEVFSAQKRRIYNALLNSTPDQVLNFDNVLKKIINE
;
A
#
# COMPACT_ATOMS: atom_id res chain seq x y z
N MET A 1 -13.97 -32.56 -18.72
CA MET A 1 -12.91 -31.58 -18.91
C MET A 1 -11.76 -31.89 -17.93
N LYS A 2 -10.53 -32.00 -18.42
CA LYS A 2 -9.41 -32.20 -17.53
C LYS A 2 -9.23 -30.92 -16.67
N GLU A 3 -9.31 -31.08 -15.35
CA GLU A 3 -9.04 -29.98 -14.43
C GLU A 3 -7.58 -29.52 -14.57
N LEU A 4 -7.38 -28.22 -14.75
CA LEU A 4 -6.06 -27.67 -14.86
C LEU A 4 -5.32 -27.81 -13.52
N LEU A 5 -4.08 -28.26 -13.57
CA LEU A 5 -3.32 -28.60 -12.36
C LEU A 5 -3.28 -27.45 -11.34
N TYR A 6 -3.11 -26.22 -11.83
CA TYR A 6 -3.05 -25.04 -10.96
C TYR A 6 -4.40 -24.64 -10.33
N LEU A 7 -5.50 -25.26 -10.75
CA LEU A 7 -6.83 -25.04 -10.15
C LEU A 7 -7.18 -26.07 -9.08
N LYS A 8 -6.32 -27.05 -8.84
CA LYS A 8 -6.55 -28.03 -7.76
C LYS A 8 -6.41 -27.38 -6.40
N ASP A 9 -7.18 -27.81 -5.42
CA ASP A 9 -7.22 -27.24 -4.07
C ASP A 9 -5.84 -27.10 -3.44
N THR A 10 -4.97 -28.09 -3.56
CA THR A 10 -3.62 -28.03 -3.01
C THR A 10 -2.82 -26.90 -3.63
N GLN A 11 -2.93 -26.70 -4.95
CA GLN A 11 -2.24 -25.64 -5.67
C GLN A 11 -2.80 -24.25 -5.30
N LEU A 12 -4.11 -24.16 -5.17
CA LEU A 12 -4.75 -22.91 -4.73
C LEU A 12 -4.33 -22.53 -3.32
N LYS A 13 -4.28 -23.50 -2.41
CA LYS A 13 -3.79 -23.28 -1.04
C LYS A 13 -2.35 -22.80 -1.03
N GLN A 14 -1.48 -23.39 -1.85
CA GLN A 14 -0.09 -22.96 -1.97
C GLN A 14 0.03 -21.55 -2.52
N LEU A 15 -0.78 -21.17 -3.50
CA LEU A 15 -0.79 -19.82 -4.03
C LEU A 15 -1.23 -18.80 -2.97
N ILE A 16 -2.28 -19.11 -2.24
CA ILE A 16 -2.78 -18.26 -1.13
C ILE A 16 -1.67 -18.07 -0.09
N GLU A 17 -0.98 -19.14 0.28
CA GLU A 17 0.15 -19.07 1.23
C GLU A 17 1.26 -18.14 0.70
N LYS A 18 1.62 -18.26 -0.58
CA LYS A 18 2.62 -17.37 -1.19
C LYS A 18 2.17 -15.92 -1.19
N LEU A 19 0.90 -15.65 -1.41
CA LEU A 19 0.36 -14.29 -1.38
C LEU A 19 0.49 -13.66 0.01
N PHE A 20 0.03 -14.35 1.07
CA PHE A 20 0.16 -13.76 2.41
C PHE A 20 1.61 -13.74 2.92
N THR A 21 2.46 -14.69 2.51
CA THR A 21 3.88 -14.67 2.84
C THR A 21 4.58 -13.50 2.13
N SER A 22 4.30 -13.28 0.85
CA SER A 22 4.84 -12.14 0.09
C SER A 22 4.44 -10.81 0.72
N TYR A 23 3.19 -10.68 1.13
CA TYR A 23 2.68 -9.50 1.81
C TYR A 23 3.43 -9.26 3.13
N ARG A 24 3.54 -10.29 3.98
CA ARG A 24 4.23 -10.21 5.28
C ARG A 24 5.69 -9.77 5.09
N GLU A 25 6.42 -10.43 4.21
CA GLU A 25 7.84 -10.13 3.97
C GLU A 25 8.04 -8.72 3.40
N SER A 26 7.18 -8.32 2.47
CA SER A 26 7.23 -6.99 1.87
C SER A 26 7.03 -5.88 2.91
N PHE A 27 6.10 -6.05 3.85
CA PHE A 27 5.88 -5.06 4.91
C PHE A 27 6.92 -5.15 6.03
N ALA A 28 7.46 -6.34 6.30
CA ALA A 28 8.52 -6.52 7.30
C ALA A 28 9.80 -5.76 6.93
N ASP A 29 10.12 -5.66 5.65
CA ASP A 29 11.29 -4.92 5.17
C ASP A 29 11.25 -3.43 5.55
N ALA A 30 10.07 -2.87 5.68
CA ALA A 30 9.87 -1.46 6.06
C ALA A 30 9.82 -1.26 7.58
N LYS A 31 9.68 -2.34 8.35
CA LYS A 31 9.37 -2.27 9.79
C LYS A 31 10.38 -1.47 10.61
N LYS A 32 11.67 -1.63 10.37
CA LYS A 32 12.72 -0.91 11.10
C LYS A 32 12.56 0.60 10.98
N ILE A 33 12.19 1.07 9.80
CA ILE A 33 12.01 2.50 9.53
C ILE A 33 10.71 2.98 10.17
N LEU A 34 9.63 2.19 10.03
CA LEU A 34 8.35 2.51 10.67
C LEU A 34 8.51 2.60 12.20
N ASP A 35 9.22 1.65 12.80
CA ASP A 35 9.48 1.62 14.25
C ASP A 35 10.24 2.86 14.73
N LYS A 36 11.18 3.35 13.93
CA LYS A 36 11.95 4.57 14.21
C LYS A 36 11.04 5.78 14.42
N TYR A 37 9.90 5.82 13.71
CA TYR A 37 8.93 6.92 13.81
C TYR A 37 7.71 6.55 14.66
N SER A 38 7.73 5.40 15.33
CA SER A 38 6.65 4.90 16.18
C SER A 38 5.32 4.76 15.45
N ILE A 39 5.36 4.32 14.20
CA ILE A 39 4.20 4.06 13.37
C ILE A 39 4.20 2.60 12.87
N GLY A 40 3.07 2.13 12.39
CA GLY A 40 2.88 0.74 11.99
C GLY A 40 2.38 0.59 10.55
N ILE A 41 1.90 -0.62 10.25
CA ILE A 41 1.43 -0.99 8.90
C ILE A 41 0.27 -0.11 8.43
N ALA A 42 -0.67 0.21 9.31
CA ALA A 42 -1.83 1.05 8.95
C ALA A 42 -1.37 2.44 8.48
N HIS A 43 -0.41 3.03 9.18
CA HIS A 43 0.20 4.31 8.80
C HIS A 43 0.95 4.18 7.48
N HIS A 44 1.70 3.10 7.30
CA HIS A 44 2.45 2.83 6.08
C HIS A 44 1.52 2.79 4.85
N LYS A 45 0.39 2.11 4.95
CA LYS A 45 -0.59 2.04 3.85
C LYS A 45 -1.13 3.41 3.48
N VAL A 46 -1.42 4.25 4.45
CA VAL A 46 -1.89 5.63 4.21
C VAL A 46 -0.78 6.45 3.55
N LEU A 47 0.43 6.41 4.07
CA LEU A 47 1.57 7.12 3.48
C LEU A 47 1.80 6.71 2.03
N HIS A 48 1.69 5.42 1.74
CA HIS A 48 1.83 4.88 0.39
C HIS A 48 0.79 5.50 -0.55
N LEU A 49 -0.48 5.51 -0.15
CA LEU A 49 -1.56 6.07 -0.97
C LEU A 49 -1.42 7.59 -1.15
N LEU A 50 -0.97 8.30 -0.11
CA LEU A 50 -0.71 9.75 -0.22
C LEU A 50 0.44 10.04 -1.17
N SER A 51 1.44 9.18 -1.22
CA SER A 51 2.55 9.31 -2.17
C SER A 51 2.11 9.05 -3.60
N MET A 52 1.25 8.03 -3.81
CA MET A 52 0.77 7.64 -5.13
C MET A 52 -0.28 8.60 -5.69
N TYR A 53 -1.16 9.10 -4.84
CA TYR A 53 -2.33 9.88 -5.26
C TYR A 53 -2.32 11.23 -4.55
N LYS A 54 -1.55 12.17 -5.09
CA LYS A 54 -1.43 13.53 -4.53
C LYS A 54 -2.78 14.23 -4.50
N GLY A 55 -3.17 14.70 -3.33
CA GLY A 55 -4.46 15.36 -3.15
C GLY A 55 -5.65 14.41 -3.01
N ILE A 56 -5.40 13.15 -2.68
CA ILE A 56 -6.47 12.19 -2.40
C ILE A 56 -7.36 12.69 -1.25
N THR A 57 -8.66 12.45 -1.36
CA THR A 57 -9.63 12.83 -0.31
C THR A 57 -9.76 11.73 0.73
N ILE A 58 -10.33 12.09 1.89
CA ILE A 58 -10.66 11.11 2.93
C ILE A 58 -11.60 10.03 2.40
N SER A 59 -12.60 10.42 1.61
CA SER A 59 -13.55 9.50 0.99
C SER A 59 -12.86 8.49 0.08
N GLU A 60 -11.92 8.96 -0.75
CA GLU A 60 -11.14 8.09 -1.64
C GLU A 60 -10.21 7.15 -0.88
N LEU A 61 -9.59 7.63 0.21
CA LEU A 61 -8.78 6.78 1.10
C LEU A 61 -9.60 5.65 1.71
N LEU A 62 -10.79 5.96 2.22
CA LEU A 62 -11.69 4.96 2.79
C LEU A 62 -12.06 3.90 1.76
N LYS A 63 -12.33 4.32 0.53
CA LYS A 63 -12.67 3.43 -0.58
C LYS A 63 -11.54 2.46 -0.89
N LYS A 64 -10.31 2.97 -0.97
CA LYS A 64 -9.13 2.15 -1.29
C LYS A 64 -8.72 1.23 -0.15
N LEU A 65 -8.78 1.70 1.09
CA LEU A 65 -8.35 0.96 2.27
C LEU A 65 -9.41 -0.02 2.78
N LYS A 66 -10.69 0.26 2.50
CA LYS A 66 -11.82 -0.54 3.00
C LYS A 66 -11.79 -0.71 4.52
N ILE A 67 -11.50 0.37 5.22
CA ILE A 67 -11.47 0.44 6.69
C ILE A 67 -12.55 1.39 7.19
N THR A 68 -12.80 1.38 8.49
CA THR A 68 -13.76 2.30 9.11
C THR A 68 -13.20 3.73 9.13
N LYS A 69 -14.12 4.70 9.10
CA LYS A 69 -13.78 6.11 9.25
C LYS A 69 -13.03 6.37 10.57
N GLN A 70 -13.42 5.67 11.65
CA GLN A 70 -12.75 5.77 12.96
C GLN A 70 -11.29 5.31 12.86
N SER A 71 -11.02 4.18 12.21
CA SER A 71 -9.67 3.67 12.03
C SER A 71 -8.80 4.63 11.23
N LEU A 72 -9.33 5.18 10.14
CA LEU A 72 -8.62 6.16 9.34
C LEU A 72 -8.33 7.44 10.13
N ASN A 73 -9.32 7.96 10.85
CA ASN A 73 -9.15 9.16 11.66
C ASN A 73 -8.04 8.98 12.70
N ARG A 74 -7.94 7.82 13.31
CA ARG A 74 -6.87 7.50 14.26
C ARG A 74 -5.49 7.56 13.60
N VAL A 75 -5.35 6.97 12.43
CA VAL A 75 -4.10 6.99 11.65
C VAL A 75 -3.74 8.43 11.25
N LEU A 76 -4.71 9.19 10.73
CA LEU A 76 -4.48 10.59 10.32
C LEU A 76 -4.07 11.46 11.52
N LYS A 77 -4.66 11.23 12.68
CA LYS A 77 -4.32 11.94 13.91
C LYS A 77 -2.85 11.72 14.29
N ASP A 78 -2.37 10.47 14.19
CA ASP A 78 -0.98 10.15 14.46
C ASP A 78 -0.04 10.80 13.43
N LEU A 79 -0.43 10.83 12.17
CA LEU A 79 0.36 11.46 11.11
C LEU A 79 0.40 12.99 11.25
N ILE A 80 -0.67 13.60 11.75
CA ILE A 80 -0.70 15.03 12.09
C ILE A 80 0.28 15.29 13.22
N LYS A 81 0.28 14.49 14.28
CA LYS A 81 1.21 14.60 15.40
C LYS A 81 2.66 14.47 14.97
N LEU A 82 2.92 13.59 14.02
CA LEU A 82 4.26 13.38 13.44
C LEU A 82 4.67 14.52 12.50
N GLU A 83 3.72 15.41 12.16
CA GLU A 83 3.93 16.55 11.29
C GLU A 83 4.39 16.17 9.88
N VAL A 84 3.76 15.14 9.29
CA VAL A 84 4.13 14.61 7.97
C VAL A 84 3.07 14.83 6.90
N ILE A 85 1.86 15.28 7.28
CA ILE A 85 0.76 15.53 6.35
C ILE A 85 0.18 16.93 6.57
N PHE A 86 -0.50 17.43 5.54
CA PHE A 86 -1.32 18.63 5.63
C PHE A 86 -2.58 18.48 4.79
N PHE A 87 -3.56 19.33 5.05
CA PHE A 87 -4.86 19.31 4.40
C PHE A 87 -5.08 20.59 3.62
N GLU A 88 -5.73 20.47 2.47
CA GLU A 88 -6.25 21.61 1.71
C GLU A 88 -7.73 21.43 1.47
N LYS A 89 -8.52 22.46 1.70
CA LYS A 89 -9.95 22.44 1.40
C LYS A 89 -10.17 22.50 -0.10
N ASN A 90 -11.17 21.75 -0.58
CA ASN A 90 -11.61 21.86 -1.96
C ASN A 90 -12.24 23.24 -2.16
N GLN A 91 -11.89 23.93 -3.24
CA GLN A 91 -12.37 25.29 -3.51
C GLN A 91 -13.87 25.34 -3.82
N GLN A 92 -14.40 24.28 -4.41
CA GLN A 92 -15.83 24.19 -4.78
C GLN A 92 -16.70 23.69 -3.63
N ASP A 93 -16.19 22.79 -2.80
CA ASP A 93 -16.88 22.26 -1.64
C ASP A 93 -15.93 22.19 -0.45
N THR A 94 -16.02 23.16 0.46
CA THR A 94 -15.12 23.29 1.61
C THR A 94 -15.26 22.17 2.63
N ARG A 95 -16.29 21.32 2.53
CA ARG A 95 -16.45 20.11 3.36
C ARG A 95 -15.50 19.00 2.93
N VAL A 96 -15.01 19.05 1.68
CA VAL A 96 -14.07 18.08 1.13
C VAL A 96 -12.65 18.55 1.39
N LYS A 97 -11.84 17.68 1.96
CA LYS A 97 -10.43 17.95 2.25
C LYS A 97 -9.54 17.02 1.43
N HIS A 98 -8.54 17.61 0.83
CA HIS A 98 -7.47 16.91 0.13
C HIS A 98 -6.29 16.76 1.07
N ILE A 99 -5.65 15.60 1.06
CA ILE A 99 -4.54 15.27 1.97
C ILE A 99 -3.25 15.15 1.17
N PHE A 100 -2.19 15.75 1.70
CA PHE A 100 -0.86 15.75 1.07
C PHE A 100 0.21 15.38 2.07
N LEU A 101 1.27 14.73 1.59
CA LEU A 101 2.52 14.65 2.34
C LEU A 101 3.23 16.00 2.26
N ASN A 102 3.79 16.47 3.38
CA ASN A 102 4.70 17.58 3.36
C ASN A 102 6.13 17.08 3.07
N ASP A 103 7.13 17.96 3.07
CA ASP A 103 8.53 17.59 2.77
C ASP A 103 9.05 16.51 3.72
N LYS A 104 8.73 16.60 5.00
CA LYS A 104 9.11 15.60 6.00
C LYS A 104 8.43 14.26 5.72
N GLY A 105 7.15 14.28 5.35
CA GLY A 105 6.38 13.10 4.98
C GLY A 105 6.93 12.41 3.74
N GLU A 106 7.27 13.18 2.71
CA GLU A 106 7.91 12.66 1.49
C GLU A 106 9.24 11.98 1.82
N LYS A 107 10.03 12.57 2.68
CA LYS A 107 11.34 12.06 3.10
C LYS A 107 11.22 10.75 3.87
N ILE A 108 10.30 10.67 4.82
CA ILE A 108 10.03 9.46 5.59
C ILE A 108 9.52 8.35 4.68
N PHE A 109 8.59 8.67 3.80
CA PHE A 109 8.06 7.68 2.85
C PHE A 109 9.15 7.15 1.92
N GLU A 110 10.06 8.02 1.46
CA GLU A 110 11.17 7.59 0.61
C GLU A 110 12.09 6.61 1.33
N GLU A 111 12.37 6.81 2.61
CA GLU A 111 13.13 5.85 3.42
C GLU A 111 12.41 4.49 3.49
N VAL A 112 11.10 4.53 3.77
CA VAL A 112 10.26 3.32 3.86
C VAL A 112 10.23 2.59 2.51
N PHE A 113 9.98 3.35 1.45
CA PHE A 113 9.89 2.79 0.10
C PHE A 113 11.22 2.17 -0.35
N SER A 114 12.34 2.83 -0.07
CA SER A 114 13.66 2.31 -0.44
C SER A 114 13.95 0.97 0.23
N ALA A 115 13.54 0.79 1.48
CA ALA A 115 13.68 -0.48 2.18
C ALA A 115 12.77 -1.56 1.59
N GLN A 116 11.52 -1.23 1.28
CA GLN A 116 10.54 -2.16 0.73
C GLN A 116 10.82 -2.50 -0.73
N LYS A 117 11.24 -1.53 -1.51
CA LYS A 117 11.49 -1.63 -2.95
C LYS A 117 12.48 -2.74 -3.31
N ARG A 118 13.52 -2.91 -2.53
CA ARG A 118 14.64 -3.82 -2.85
C ARG A 118 14.16 -5.23 -3.15
N ARG A 119 13.30 -5.78 -2.30
CA ARG A 119 12.77 -7.15 -2.47
C ARG A 119 12.00 -7.30 -3.78
N ILE A 120 11.08 -6.39 -4.02
CA ILE A 120 10.22 -6.43 -5.22
C ILE A 120 11.05 -6.17 -6.47
N TYR A 121 11.91 -5.16 -6.42
CA TYR A 121 12.81 -4.83 -7.54
C TYR A 121 13.66 -6.04 -7.97
N ASN A 122 14.30 -6.72 -7.00
CA ASN A 122 15.14 -7.87 -7.28
C ASN A 122 14.32 -9.05 -7.84
N ALA A 123 13.12 -9.28 -7.33
CA ALA A 123 12.25 -10.33 -7.85
C ALA A 123 11.89 -10.05 -9.32
N LEU A 124 11.49 -8.82 -9.64
CA LEU A 124 11.12 -8.45 -11.00
C LEU A 124 12.33 -8.43 -11.94
N LEU A 125 13.49 -7.99 -11.46
CA LEU A 125 14.73 -7.98 -12.23
C LEU A 125 15.14 -9.41 -12.65
N ASN A 126 14.88 -10.40 -11.81
CA ASN A 126 15.18 -11.81 -12.07
C ASN A 126 14.01 -12.55 -12.74
N SER A 127 13.06 -11.83 -13.28
CA SER A 127 11.93 -12.36 -14.04
C SER A 127 11.97 -11.84 -15.46
N THR A 128 11.35 -12.56 -16.39
CA THR A 128 11.23 -12.09 -17.77
C THR A 128 10.13 -11.01 -17.86
N PRO A 129 10.19 -10.11 -18.89
CA PRO A 129 9.12 -9.12 -19.10
C PRO A 129 7.73 -9.76 -19.21
N ASP A 130 7.59 -10.89 -19.87
CA ASP A 130 6.31 -11.59 -20.02
C ASP A 130 5.80 -12.11 -18.66
N GLN A 131 6.69 -12.64 -17.82
CA GLN A 131 6.32 -13.09 -16.47
C GLN A 131 5.79 -11.91 -15.63
N VAL A 132 6.45 -10.75 -15.70
CA VAL A 132 6.04 -9.55 -14.95
C VAL A 132 4.67 -9.09 -15.43
N LEU A 133 4.46 -8.97 -16.74
CA LEU A 133 3.18 -8.55 -17.31
C LEU A 133 2.06 -9.53 -16.95
N ASN A 134 2.31 -10.83 -17.06
CA ASN A 134 1.33 -11.86 -16.75
C ASN A 134 0.99 -11.88 -15.26
N PHE A 135 1.96 -11.68 -14.40
CA PHE A 135 1.75 -11.56 -12.96
C PHE A 135 0.85 -10.37 -12.62
N ASP A 136 1.13 -9.21 -13.19
CA ASP A 136 0.30 -8.01 -13.01
C ASP A 136 -1.14 -8.25 -13.46
N ASN A 137 -1.32 -8.89 -14.61
CA ASN A 137 -2.66 -9.22 -15.14
C ASN A 137 -3.44 -10.16 -14.20
N VAL A 138 -2.76 -11.14 -13.60
CA VAL A 138 -3.40 -12.06 -12.64
C VAL A 138 -3.79 -11.30 -11.36
N LEU A 139 -2.90 -10.44 -10.84
CA LEU A 139 -3.21 -9.62 -9.66
C LEU A 139 -4.44 -8.74 -9.91
N LYS A 140 -4.53 -8.10 -11.08
CA LYS A 140 -5.69 -7.29 -11.46
C LYS A 140 -6.99 -8.08 -11.41
N LYS A 141 -6.98 -9.32 -11.90
CA LYS A 141 -8.15 -10.19 -11.85
C LYS A 141 -8.54 -10.56 -10.42
N ILE A 142 -7.55 -10.80 -9.54
CA ILE A 142 -7.81 -11.10 -8.12
C ILE A 142 -8.50 -9.92 -7.43
N ILE A 143 -8.09 -8.69 -7.73
CA ILE A 143 -8.67 -7.48 -7.12
C ILE A 143 -9.82 -6.87 -7.94
N ASN A 144 -10.24 -7.54 -9.01
CA ASN A 144 -11.35 -7.13 -9.89
C ASN A 144 -11.11 -5.79 -10.63
N GLU A 145 -9.90 -5.59 -11.09
CA GLU A 145 -9.55 -4.47 -11.98
C GLU A 145 -9.44 -4.89 -13.44
#